data_67ec06f8ed041980f7db6c93b52f8eb4
#
_entry.id   67ec06f8ed041980f7db6c93b52f8eb4
#
_cell.length_a   1.000
_cell.length_b   1.000
_cell.length_c   1.000
_cell.angle_alpha   90.00
_cell.angle_beta   90.00
_cell.angle_gamma   90.00
#
_symmetry.space_group_name_H-M   'P 1'
#
loop_
_entity.id
_entity.type
_entity.pdbx_description
1 polymer ?
#
loop_
_entity_poly.entity_id
_entity_poly.type
_entity_poly.pdbx_seq_one_letter_code
_entity_poly.pdbx_strand_id
1 'polypeptide(L)'
;MFKGSIVAIVTPFKGGEVDEECYRELIEFQINNGTGAIVPCGTTGESATLSMTEHGRVIDIALDAVKGRIPVIAGAGGNSTQEAIQLTKHAKEAGADATLQVTPYYNKPTQEGLYQHFKSIADAVPLPQVIYNVPGRTGVNMLPETVARLAALPEVVAIKEASGNLGQMAEILNLAGDKITLLSGDDNLTLPVLALGGKGVISVIANIVPKDSADMVKAWEDRDISKAKELFYKLLPLSQAMFYESNPIPVKTSLSLMGRIDGEMRLPLAPMSSTNRERLAKVLKDYGLI
;
A
#
# COMPACT_ATOMS: atom_id res chain seq x y z
N MET A 1 -4.29 1.18 -16.04
CA MET A 1 -4.79 0.28 -14.99
C MET A 1 -3.62 -0.12 -14.11
N PHE A 2 -3.73 0.01 -12.79
CA PHE A 2 -2.63 -0.26 -11.84
C PHE A 2 -2.39 -1.77 -11.73
N LYS A 3 -1.13 -2.22 -11.87
CA LYS A 3 -0.73 -3.62 -11.81
C LYS A 3 0.74 -3.76 -11.38
N GLY A 4 1.18 -4.99 -11.15
CA GLY A 4 2.57 -5.27 -10.81
C GLY A 4 2.85 -5.16 -9.30
N SER A 5 4.10 -4.96 -8.94
CA SER A 5 4.52 -4.67 -7.56
C SER A 5 4.46 -3.16 -7.34
N ILE A 6 3.55 -2.73 -6.48
CA ILE A 6 3.35 -1.33 -6.09
C ILE A 6 3.81 -1.20 -4.64
N VAL A 7 4.58 -0.16 -4.29
CA VAL A 7 5.06 0.00 -2.92
C VAL A 7 4.17 0.93 -2.10
N ALA A 8 3.72 0.47 -0.92
CA ALA A 8 3.26 1.37 0.14
C ALA A 8 4.52 1.93 0.83
N ILE A 9 5.03 3.06 0.33
CA ILE A 9 6.33 3.57 0.75
C ILE A 9 6.29 4.13 2.18
N VAL A 10 7.35 3.91 2.95
CA VAL A 10 7.51 4.50 4.29
C VAL A 10 7.74 6.02 4.17
N THR A 11 7.37 6.77 5.20
CA THR A 11 7.80 8.16 5.39
C THR A 11 8.97 8.16 6.37
N PRO A 12 10.19 8.46 5.95
CA PRO A 12 11.33 8.58 6.87
C PRO A 12 11.21 9.87 7.69
N PHE A 13 11.56 9.77 8.98
CA PHE A 13 11.64 10.90 9.89
C PHE A 13 13.06 11.05 10.44
N LYS A 14 13.43 12.30 10.77
CA LYS A 14 14.69 12.63 11.43
C LYS A 14 14.50 13.88 12.30
N GLY A 15 14.75 13.74 13.59
CA GLY A 15 14.56 14.83 14.54
C GLY A 15 13.10 15.30 14.66
N GLY A 16 12.11 14.41 14.50
CA GLY A 16 10.67 14.71 14.56
C GLY A 16 10.06 15.16 13.22
N GLU A 17 10.86 15.53 12.23
CA GLU A 17 10.42 16.05 10.94
C GLU A 17 10.53 15.00 9.84
N VAL A 18 9.85 15.22 8.71
CA VAL A 18 9.99 14.38 7.51
C VAL A 18 11.39 14.58 6.92
N ASP A 19 12.16 13.51 6.77
CA ASP A 19 13.45 13.51 6.08
C ASP A 19 13.24 13.48 4.56
N GLU A 20 13.07 14.68 3.99
CA GLU A 20 12.75 14.85 2.56
C GLU A 20 13.84 14.31 1.63
N GLU A 21 15.13 14.47 1.98
CA GLU A 21 16.24 13.98 1.18
C GLU A 21 16.25 12.45 1.14
N CYS A 22 16.20 11.83 2.30
CA CYS A 22 16.12 10.39 2.43
C CYS A 22 14.85 9.81 1.73
N TYR A 23 13.72 10.53 1.80
CA TYR A 23 12.50 10.12 1.13
C TYR A 23 12.65 10.09 -0.40
N ARG A 24 13.31 11.08 -0.98
CA ARG A 24 13.66 11.12 -2.41
C ARG A 24 14.58 9.97 -2.80
N GLU A 25 15.57 9.65 -1.98
CA GLU A 25 16.47 8.50 -2.22
C GLU A 25 15.71 7.17 -2.20
N LEU A 26 14.77 6.99 -1.27
CA LEU A 26 13.91 5.81 -1.23
C LEU A 26 13.03 5.68 -2.49
N ILE A 27 12.51 6.79 -3.00
CA ILE A 27 11.72 6.80 -4.24
C ILE A 27 12.59 6.41 -5.44
N GLU A 28 13.78 6.97 -5.56
CA GLU A 28 14.74 6.57 -6.60
C GLU A 28 15.10 5.08 -6.50
N PHE A 29 15.32 4.59 -5.28
CA PHE A 29 15.57 3.17 -5.06
C PHE A 29 14.42 2.29 -5.58
N GLN A 30 13.18 2.68 -5.37
CA GLN A 30 12.01 1.97 -5.88
C GLN A 30 11.97 1.97 -7.42
N ILE A 31 12.13 3.14 -8.03
CA ILE A 31 12.05 3.29 -9.49
C ILE A 31 13.14 2.47 -10.17
N ASN A 32 14.37 2.54 -9.68
CA ASN A 32 15.52 1.84 -10.24
C ASN A 32 15.45 0.31 -10.10
N ASN A 33 14.51 -0.19 -9.26
CA ASN A 33 14.30 -1.62 -9.02
C ASN A 33 12.97 -2.16 -9.57
N GLY A 34 12.30 -1.42 -10.44
CA GLY A 34 11.15 -1.92 -11.20
C GLY A 34 9.81 -1.86 -10.48
N THR A 35 9.70 -1.05 -9.42
CA THR A 35 8.40 -0.77 -8.77
C THR A 35 7.42 -0.16 -9.78
N GLY A 36 6.21 -0.71 -9.86
CA GLY A 36 5.19 -0.33 -10.83
C GLY A 36 4.42 0.95 -10.50
N ALA A 37 4.34 1.33 -9.23
CA ALA A 37 3.75 2.59 -8.75
C ALA A 37 4.17 2.83 -7.29
N ILE A 38 4.05 4.08 -6.82
CA ILE A 38 4.35 4.47 -5.44
C ILE A 38 3.07 4.93 -4.74
N VAL A 39 2.87 4.47 -3.50
CA VAL A 39 1.77 4.91 -2.63
C VAL A 39 2.34 5.68 -1.44
N PRO A 40 2.47 7.02 -1.52
CA PRO A 40 2.76 7.87 -0.37
C PRO A 40 1.56 7.93 0.59
N CYS A 41 1.80 8.25 1.83
CA CYS A 41 0.77 8.49 2.85
C CYS A 41 -0.26 7.36 3.01
N GLY A 42 0.16 6.10 2.77
CA GLY A 42 -0.61 4.93 3.18
C GLY A 42 -0.40 4.62 4.68
N THR A 43 -0.92 3.49 5.16
CA THR A 43 -0.68 3.00 6.53
C THR A 43 0.82 2.86 6.82
N THR A 44 1.57 2.31 5.86
CA THR A 44 3.03 2.11 5.95
C THR A 44 3.78 3.45 5.97
N GLY A 45 3.23 4.48 5.35
CA GLY A 45 3.74 5.86 5.37
C GLY A 45 3.32 6.68 6.58
N GLU A 46 2.75 6.05 7.63
CA GLU A 46 2.34 6.69 8.89
C GLU A 46 1.37 7.87 8.70
N SER A 47 0.46 7.77 7.72
CA SER A 47 -0.51 8.84 7.40
C SER A 47 -1.32 9.33 8.61
N ALA A 48 -1.60 8.44 9.57
CA ALA A 48 -2.40 8.76 10.76
C ALA A 48 -1.74 9.77 11.72
N THR A 49 -0.42 9.97 11.64
CA THR A 49 0.36 10.86 12.50
C THR A 49 0.98 12.04 11.75
N LEU A 50 0.71 12.16 10.46
CA LEU A 50 1.04 13.34 9.68
C LEU A 50 -0.05 14.41 9.89
N SER A 51 0.34 15.66 10.16
CA SER A 51 -0.60 16.78 10.05
C SER A 51 -1.06 16.94 8.60
N MET A 52 -2.17 17.64 8.36
CA MET A 52 -2.70 17.87 7.00
C MET A 52 -1.65 18.53 6.09
N THR A 53 -0.86 19.46 6.65
CA THR A 53 0.23 20.13 5.91
C THR A 53 1.35 19.17 5.55
N GLU A 54 1.82 18.35 6.50
CA GLU A 54 2.86 17.35 6.24
C GLU A 54 2.38 16.28 5.27
N HIS A 55 1.13 15.85 5.40
CA HIS A 55 0.52 14.88 4.49
C HIS A 55 0.55 15.38 3.05
N GLY A 56 0.11 16.62 2.82
CA GLY A 56 0.22 17.27 1.52
C GLY A 56 1.68 17.35 1.05
N ARG A 57 2.59 17.81 1.93
CA ARG A 57 4.01 17.93 1.61
C ARG A 57 4.64 16.60 1.17
N VAL A 58 4.35 15.49 1.86
CA VAL A 58 4.85 14.16 1.51
C VAL A 58 4.39 13.72 0.11
N ILE A 59 3.14 14.01 -0.25
CA ILE A 59 2.61 13.74 -1.60
C ILE A 59 3.33 14.59 -2.64
N ASP A 60 3.51 15.89 -2.39
CA ASP A 60 4.19 16.82 -3.30
C ASP A 60 5.65 16.39 -3.57
N ILE A 61 6.37 15.97 -2.50
CA ILE A 61 7.74 15.43 -2.63
C ILE A 61 7.74 14.16 -3.48
N ALA A 62 6.78 13.26 -3.27
CA ALA A 62 6.71 12.03 -4.04
C ALA A 62 6.48 12.31 -5.53
N LEU A 63 5.56 13.21 -5.85
CA LEU A 63 5.29 13.61 -7.24
C LEU A 63 6.49 14.29 -7.90
N ASP A 64 7.14 15.22 -7.19
CA ASP A 64 8.35 15.89 -7.68
C ASP A 64 9.52 14.92 -7.86
N ALA A 65 9.69 13.95 -6.96
CA ALA A 65 10.74 12.93 -7.10
C ALA A 65 10.44 11.95 -8.24
N VAL A 66 9.20 11.49 -8.37
CA VAL A 66 8.79 10.52 -9.41
C VAL A 66 8.87 11.14 -10.81
N LYS A 67 8.50 12.41 -10.97
CA LYS A 67 8.53 13.15 -12.27
C LYS A 67 7.85 12.42 -13.42
N GLY A 68 6.72 11.76 -13.15
CA GLY A 68 5.94 11.05 -14.16
C GLY A 68 6.58 9.76 -14.69
N ARG A 69 7.67 9.27 -14.10
CA ARG A 69 8.34 8.02 -14.52
C ARG A 69 7.51 6.76 -14.22
N ILE A 70 6.76 6.79 -13.13
CA ILE A 70 5.80 5.75 -12.73
C ILE A 70 4.60 6.42 -12.05
N PRO A 71 3.44 5.75 -11.97
CA PRO A 71 2.26 6.32 -11.31
C PRO A 71 2.46 6.58 -9.81
N VAL A 72 1.78 7.62 -9.30
CA VAL A 72 1.66 7.94 -7.87
C VAL A 72 0.21 7.79 -7.45
N ILE A 73 -0.05 6.91 -6.47
CA ILE A 73 -1.37 6.66 -5.89
C ILE A 73 -1.38 7.28 -4.49
N ALA A 74 -1.82 8.50 -4.34
CA ALA A 74 -1.76 9.23 -3.07
C ALA A 74 -2.71 8.64 -2.02
N GLY A 75 -2.22 8.30 -0.82
CA GLY A 75 -3.09 7.94 0.30
C GLY A 75 -3.96 9.15 0.67
N ALA A 76 -5.28 9.00 0.60
CA ALA A 76 -6.24 10.08 0.85
C ALA A 76 -7.48 9.61 1.63
N GLY A 77 -7.48 8.35 2.08
CA GLY A 77 -8.60 7.79 2.84
C GLY A 77 -8.61 8.25 4.30
N GLY A 78 -9.81 8.41 4.82
CA GLY A 78 -10.05 8.77 6.21
C GLY A 78 -11.41 8.24 6.69
N ASN A 79 -11.70 8.36 7.99
CA ASN A 79 -12.99 7.99 8.55
C ASN A 79 -14.01 9.14 8.54
N SER A 80 -13.61 10.32 8.06
CA SER A 80 -14.46 11.46 7.73
C SER A 80 -14.52 11.62 6.21
N THR A 81 -15.72 11.54 5.63
CA THR A 81 -15.91 11.74 4.19
C THR A 81 -15.40 13.10 3.73
N GLN A 82 -15.61 14.14 4.54
CA GLN A 82 -15.18 15.49 4.22
C GLN A 82 -13.65 15.62 4.19
N GLU A 83 -12.95 15.00 5.14
CA GLU A 83 -11.47 14.97 5.14
C GLU A 83 -10.94 14.20 3.93
N ALA A 84 -11.52 13.03 3.62
CA ALA A 84 -11.14 12.24 2.45
C ALA A 84 -11.33 13.04 1.13
N ILE A 85 -12.40 13.84 1.02
CA ILE A 85 -12.61 14.76 -0.12
C ILE A 85 -11.51 15.83 -0.18
N GLN A 86 -11.14 16.44 0.95
CA GLN A 86 -10.09 17.46 1.01
C GLN A 86 -8.72 16.89 0.59
N LEU A 87 -8.35 15.71 1.13
CA LEU A 87 -7.11 15.00 0.77
C LEU A 87 -7.09 14.61 -0.71
N THR A 88 -8.23 14.11 -1.23
CA THR A 88 -8.36 13.77 -2.65
C THR A 88 -8.24 14.99 -3.56
N LYS A 89 -8.80 16.12 -3.13
CA LYS A 89 -8.68 17.39 -3.86
C LYS A 89 -7.22 17.85 -3.95
N HIS A 90 -6.50 17.83 -2.82
CA HIS A 90 -5.07 18.14 -2.83
C HIS A 90 -4.28 17.18 -3.75
N ALA A 91 -4.49 15.87 -3.64
CA ALA A 91 -3.84 14.88 -4.49
C ALA A 91 -4.06 15.15 -5.99
N LYS A 92 -5.30 15.52 -6.38
CA LYS A 92 -5.63 15.88 -7.75
C LYS A 92 -4.91 17.16 -8.20
N GLU A 93 -4.96 18.21 -7.37
CA GLU A 93 -4.31 19.50 -7.67
C GLU A 93 -2.79 19.37 -7.77
N ALA A 94 -2.18 18.50 -6.97
CA ALA A 94 -0.76 18.18 -7.02
C ALA A 94 -0.35 17.29 -8.23
N GLY A 95 -1.32 16.64 -8.90
CA GLY A 95 -1.06 15.84 -10.11
C GLY A 95 -0.88 14.35 -9.85
N ALA A 96 -1.42 13.80 -8.77
CA ALA A 96 -1.44 12.35 -8.55
C ALA A 96 -2.30 11.63 -9.59
N ASP A 97 -1.91 10.39 -9.96
CA ASP A 97 -2.62 9.57 -10.95
C ASP A 97 -3.89 8.92 -10.36
N ALA A 98 -3.89 8.69 -9.05
CA ALA A 98 -5.02 8.12 -8.32
C ALA A 98 -4.89 8.38 -6.81
N THR A 99 -5.93 7.98 -6.06
CA THR A 99 -5.88 7.95 -4.60
C THR A 99 -6.09 6.54 -4.06
N LEU A 100 -5.43 6.22 -2.91
CA LEU A 100 -5.73 5.06 -2.09
C LEU A 100 -6.70 5.48 -0.98
N GLN A 101 -7.89 4.89 -0.98
CA GLN A 101 -9.00 5.23 -0.09
C GLN A 101 -9.30 4.08 0.86
N VAL A 102 -8.77 4.14 2.10
CA VAL A 102 -9.08 3.14 3.12
C VAL A 102 -10.54 3.22 3.55
N THR A 103 -11.17 2.08 3.82
CA THR A 103 -12.50 2.05 4.44
C THR A 103 -12.50 2.82 5.76
N PRO A 104 -13.54 3.64 6.05
CA PRO A 104 -13.63 4.36 7.32
C PRO A 104 -13.44 3.42 8.52
N TYR A 105 -12.49 3.75 9.36
CA TYR A 105 -12.10 3.02 10.57
C TYR A 105 -12.74 3.64 11.81
N TYR A 106 -12.86 2.87 12.88
CA TYR A 106 -13.39 3.29 14.18
C TYR A 106 -14.91 3.49 14.21
N ASN A 107 -15.50 4.33 13.34
CA ASN A 107 -16.93 4.63 13.28
C ASN A 107 -17.77 3.54 12.58
N LYS A 108 -17.13 2.53 11.96
CA LYS A 108 -17.72 1.28 11.43
C LYS A 108 -19.02 1.50 10.63
N PRO A 109 -18.98 2.16 9.47
CA PRO A 109 -20.17 2.38 8.67
C PRO A 109 -20.79 1.06 8.19
N THR A 110 -22.10 1.09 7.88
CA THR A 110 -22.79 0.00 7.19
C THR A 110 -22.30 -0.11 5.74
N GLN A 111 -22.68 -1.18 5.03
CA GLN A 111 -22.36 -1.35 3.60
C GLN A 111 -22.88 -0.19 2.74
N GLU A 112 -24.07 0.31 3.06
CA GLU A 112 -24.61 1.51 2.39
C GLU A 112 -23.79 2.76 2.74
N GLY A 113 -23.38 2.91 4.00
CA GLY A 113 -22.49 4.01 4.41
C GLY A 113 -21.14 3.97 3.69
N LEU A 114 -20.55 2.78 3.48
CA LEU A 114 -19.34 2.59 2.67
C LEU A 114 -19.56 3.04 1.23
N TYR A 115 -20.66 2.58 0.61
CA TYR A 115 -20.99 2.98 -0.75
C TYR A 115 -21.15 4.50 -0.89
N GLN A 116 -21.90 5.13 0.00
CA GLN A 116 -22.11 6.58 -0.03
C GLN A 116 -20.82 7.38 0.24
N HIS A 117 -19.95 6.88 1.11
CA HIS A 117 -18.64 7.48 1.38
C HIS A 117 -17.79 7.59 0.12
N PHE A 118 -17.52 6.45 -0.56
CA PHE A 118 -16.69 6.44 -1.75
C PHE A 118 -17.33 7.13 -2.95
N LYS A 119 -18.67 7.01 -3.08
CA LYS A 119 -19.43 7.73 -4.10
C LYS A 119 -19.33 9.24 -3.91
N SER A 120 -19.48 9.75 -2.68
CA SER A 120 -19.36 11.18 -2.40
C SER A 120 -17.98 11.73 -2.72
N ILE A 121 -16.92 10.94 -2.51
CA ILE A 121 -15.55 11.31 -2.90
C ILE A 121 -15.44 11.39 -4.43
N ALA A 122 -15.96 10.38 -5.15
CA ALA A 122 -15.98 10.35 -6.62
C ALA A 122 -16.74 11.53 -7.21
N ASP A 123 -17.94 11.79 -6.71
CA ASP A 123 -18.79 12.91 -7.16
C ASP A 123 -18.11 14.28 -6.92
N ALA A 124 -17.39 14.45 -5.81
CA ALA A 124 -16.75 15.71 -5.45
C ALA A 124 -15.43 15.94 -6.21
N VAL A 125 -14.66 14.88 -6.47
CA VAL A 125 -13.33 14.98 -7.08
C VAL A 125 -13.14 13.84 -8.10
N PRO A 126 -13.29 14.13 -9.40
CA PRO A 126 -13.07 13.13 -10.46
C PRO A 126 -11.57 12.81 -10.59
N LEU A 127 -11.10 11.89 -9.77
CA LEU A 127 -9.76 11.30 -9.75
C LEU A 127 -9.90 9.80 -9.50
N PRO A 128 -9.17 8.94 -10.21
CA PRO A 128 -9.23 7.49 -9.99
C PRO A 128 -9.01 7.12 -8.52
N GLN A 129 -9.84 6.19 -8.00
CA GLN A 129 -9.78 5.68 -6.64
C GLN A 129 -9.38 4.21 -6.63
N VAL A 130 -8.39 3.86 -5.81
CA VAL A 130 -8.09 2.51 -5.35
C VAL A 130 -8.74 2.37 -3.98
N ILE A 131 -9.88 1.72 -3.89
CA ILE A 131 -10.52 1.47 -2.59
C ILE A 131 -9.72 0.44 -1.80
N TYR A 132 -9.64 0.58 -0.47
CA TYR A 132 -8.80 -0.27 0.36
C TYR A 132 -9.59 -0.89 1.51
N ASN A 133 -9.76 -2.22 1.44
CA ASN A 133 -10.42 -3.03 2.46
C ASN A 133 -9.39 -3.72 3.35
N VAL A 134 -9.40 -3.41 4.65
CA VAL A 134 -8.46 -3.97 5.65
C VAL A 134 -9.15 -4.15 7.01
N PRO A 135 -10.06 -5.14 7.12
CA PRO A 135 -10.90 -5.31 8.30
C PRO A 135 -10.16 -5.43 9.62
N GLY A 136 -8.96 -6.03 9.60
CA GLY A 136 -8.11 -6.18 10.79
C GLY A 136 -7.64 -4.85 11.39
N ARG A 137 -7.67 -3.76 10.62
CA ARG A 137 -7.31 -2.40 11.09
C ARG A 137 -8.52 -1.50 11.29
N THR A 138 -9.49 -1.61 10.41
CA THR A 138 -10.64 -0.68 10.38
C THR A 138 -11.80 -1.13 11.25
N GLY A 139 -11.90 -2.44 11.53
CA GLY A 139 -13.04 -3.04 12.23
C GLY A 139 -14.30 -3.13 11.37
N VAL A 140 -14.21 -2.86 10.06
CA VAL A 140 -15.30 -3.01 9.10
C VAL A 140 -14.79 -3.75 7.87
N ASN A 141 -15.59 -4.69 7.35
CA ASN A 141 -15.30 -5.41 6.11
C ASN A 141 -16.24 -4.94 5.00
N MET A 142 -15.68 -4.52 3.87
CA MET A 142 -16.45 -4.22 2.66
C MET A 142 -16.76 -5.53 1.93
N LEU A 143 -18.05 -5.85 1.80
CA LEU A 143 -18.50 -7.08 1.19
C LEU A 143 -18.40 -7.03 -0.36
N PRO A 144 -18.28 -8.18 -1.03
CA PRO A 144 -18.14 -8.26 -2.49
C PRO A 144 -19.23 -7.51 -3.27
N GLU A 145 -20.49 -7.55 -2.81
CA GLU A 145 -21.61 -6.85 -3.45
C GLU A 145 -21.44 -5.32 -3.36
N THR A 146 -20.87 -4.83 -2.25
CA THR A 146 -20.58 -3.40 -2.10
C THR A 146 -19.44 -2.99 -3.04
N VAL A 147 -18.40 -3.81 -3.17
CA VAL A 147 -17.32 -3.60 -4.14
C VAL A 147 -17.89 -3.59 -5.56
N ALA A 148 -18.76 -4.52 -5.91
CA ALA A 148 -19.39 -4.59 -7.24
C ALA A 148 -20.25 -3.34 -7.56
N ARG A 149 -20.97 -2.82 -6.57
CA ARG A 149 -21.70 -1.54 -6.71
C ARG A 149 -20.75 -0.36 -6.94
N LEU A 150 -19.65 -0.30 -6.19
CA LEU A 150 -18.62 0.73 -6.32
C LEU A 150 -17.88 0.65 -7.66
N ALA A 151 -17.60 -0.56 -8.16
CA ALA A 151 -16.98 -0.80 -9.46
C ALA A 151 -17.83 -0.31 -10.66
N ALA A 152 -19.09 0.04 -10.44
CA ALA A 152 -19.93 0.70 -11.45
C ALA A 152 -19.66 2.21 -11.56
N LEU A 153 -18.92 2.80 -10.62
CA LEU A 153 -18.51 4.21 -10.66
C LEU A 153 -17.21 4.31 -11.48
N PRO A 154 -17.13 5.20 -12.49
CA PRO A 154 -15.97 5.30 -13.38
C PRO A 154 -14.67 5.68 -12.66
N GLU A 155 -14.76 6.37 -11.52
CA GLU A 155 -13.60 6.74 -10.70
C GLU A 155 -13.04 5.57 -9.88
N VAL A 156 -13.83 4.52 -9.61
CA VAL A 156 -13.38 3.37 -8.81
C VAL A 156 -12.73 2.34 -9.74
N VAL A 157 -11.40 2.37 -9.83
CA VAL A 157 -10.63 1.61 -10.82
C VAL A 157 -9.94 0.36 -10.27
N ALA A 158 -9.72 0.30 -8.97
CA ALA A 158 -9.06 -0.82 -8.32
C ALA A 158 -9.50 -1.01 -6.88
N ILE A 159 -9.28 -2.21 -6.36
CA ILE A 159 -9.35 -2.52 -4.93
C ILE A 159 -8.02 -3.08 -4.44
N LYS A 160 -7.50 -2.54 -3.34
CA LYS A 160 -6.50 -3.19 -2.48
C LYS A 160 -7.25 -4.03 -1.46
N GLU A 161 -7.17 -5.34 -1.59
CA GLU A 161 -7.88 -6.28 -0.72
C GLU A 161 -6.91 -6.90 0.29
N ALA A 162 -7.15 -6.65 1.57
CA ALA A 162 -6.33 -7.09 2.69
C ALA A 162 -7.20 -7.71 3.82
N SER A 163 -8.28 -8.39 3.45
CA SER A 163 -9.06 -9.19 4.41
C SER A 163 -8.39 -10.52 4.78
N GLY A 164 -7.41 -10.95 3.98
CA GLY A 164 -6.81 -12.28 4.10
C GLY A 164 -7.71 -13.41 3.57
N ASN A 165 -8.90 -13.11 3.05
CA ASN A 165 -9.90 -14.07 2.63
C ASN A 165 -9.89 -14.24 1.10
N LEU A 166 -9.24 -15.30 0.61
CA LEU A 166 -9.20 -15.63 -0.82
C LEU A 166 -10.58 -15.93 -1.42
N GLY A 167 -11.50 -16.47 -0.62
CA GLY A 167 -12.89 -16.69 -1.05
C GLY A 167 -13.59 -15.38 -1.36
N GLN A 168 -13.47 -14.38 -0.50
CA GLN A 168 -13.98 -13.03 -0.73
C GLN A 168 -13.35 -12.38 -1.98
N MET A 169 -12.03 -12.55 -2.16
CA MET A 169 -11.33 -12.03 -3.34
C MET A 169 -11.81 -12.67 -4.64
N ALA A 170 -12.05 -13.99 -4.61
CA ALA A 170 -12.64 -14.71 -5.75
C ALA A 170 -14.05 -14.21 -6.08
N GLU A 171 -14.86 -13.96 -5.05
CA GLU A 171 -16.23 -13.45 -5.23
C GLU A 171 -16.23 -12.01 -5.78
N ILE A 172 -15.34 -11.14 -5.32
CA ILE A 172 -15.14 -9.79 -5.89
C ILE A 172 -14.81 -9.90 -7.39
N LEU A 173 -13.87 -10.78 -7.76
CA LEU A 173 -13.49 -10.98 -9.16
C LEU A 173 -14.62 -11.55 -10.00
N ASN A 174 -15.44 -12.45 -9.44
CA ASN A 174 -16.60 -13.01 -10.11
C ASN A 174 -17.69 -11.95 -10.38
N LEU A 175 -17.92 -11.03 -9.43
CA LEU A 175 -18.95 -10.01 -9.53
C LEU A 175 -18.53 -8.76 -10.32
N ALA A 176 -17.24 -8.42 -10.32
CA ALA A 176 -16.76 -7.13 -10.81
C ALA A 176 -15.38 -7.18 -11.47
N GLY A 177 -14.80 -8.35 -11.72
CA GLY A 177 -13.42 -8.47 -12.23
C GLY A 177 -13.20 -7.94 -13.65
N ASP A 178 -14.26 -7.69 -14.41
CA ASP A 178 -14.24 -7.00 -15.70
C ASP A 178 -14.17 -5.46 -15.58
N LYS A 179 -14.53 -4.92 -14.41
CA LYS A 179 -14.66 -3.47 -14.16
C LYS A 179 -13.59 -2.92 -13.22
N ILE A 180 -13.09 -3.74 -12.30
CA ILE A 180 -12.16 -3.31 -11.26
C ILE A 180 -10.91 -4.18 -11.21
N THR A 181 -9.76 -3.56 -11.00
CA THR A 181 -8.52 -4.30 -10.75
C THR A 181 -8.42 -4.71 -9.29
N LEU A 182 -8.21 -6.00 -9.02
CA LEU A 182 -7.91 -6.47 -7.67
C LEU A 182 -6.39 -6.56 -7.46
N LEU A 183 -5.91 -5.90 -6.40
CA LEU A 183 -4.53 -5.93 -5.93
C LEU A 183 -4.48 -6.54 -4.52
N SER A 184 -3.54 -7.43 -4.28
CA SER A 184 -3.32 -7.93 -2.91
C SER A 184 -2.86 -6.79 -1.99
N GLY A 185 -3.40 -6.73 -0.78
CA GLY A 185 -2.88 -5.87 0.28
C GLY A 185 -1.86 -6.58 1.18
N ASP A 186 -1.72 -7.91 1.01
CA ASP A 186 -0.88 -8.80 1.80
C ASP A 186 0.18 -9.46 0.92
N ASP A 187 1.46 -9.24 1.25
CA ASP A 187 2.59 -9.76 0.48
C ASP A 187 2.59 -11.30 0.38
N ASN A 188 2.28 -11.99 1.49
CA ASN A 188 2.20 -13.44 1.55
C ASN A 188 1.00 -14.05 0.81
N LEU A 189 0.10 -13.24 0.30
CA LEU A 189 -1.03 -13.68 -0.54
C LEU A 189 -0.89 -13.25 -2.00
N THR A 190 0.21 -12.61 -2.39
CA THR A 190 0.38 -12.08 -3.75
C THR A 190 0.22 -13.19 -4.80
N LEU A 191 0.93 -14.29 -4.68
CA LEU A 191 0.86 -15.37 -5.67
C LEU A 191 -0.53 -16.05 -5.73
N PRO A 192 -1.18 -16.41 -4.61
CA PRO A 192 -2.57 -16.86 -4.62
C PRO A 192 -3.54 -15.88 -5.28
N VAL A 193 -3.39 -14.59 -5.01
CA VAL A 193 -4.24 -13.54 -5.60
C VAL A 193 -4.03 -13.42 -7.10
N LEU A 194 -2.78 -13.49 -7.58
CA LEU A 194 -2.48 -13.55 -9.02
C LEU A 194 -3.13 -14.76 -9.67
N ALA A 195 -3.13 -15.93 -9.00
CA ALA A 195 -3.74 -17.16 -9.51
C ALA A 195 -5.27 -17.04 -9.63
N LEU A 196 -5.93 -16.25 -8.77
CA LEU A 196 -7.37 -15.95 -8.88
C LEU A 196 -7.70 -14.97 -10.00
N GLY A 197 -6.70 -14.24 -10.55
CA GLY A 197 -6.91 -13.21 -11.60
C GLY A 197 -6.61 -11.79 -11.15
N GLY A 198 -6.14 -11.58 -9.91
CA GLY A 198 -5.60 -10.31 -9.46
C GLY A 198 -4.42 -9.86 -10.31
N LYS A 199 -4.06 -8.58 -10.22
CA LYS A 199 -3.07 -7.96 -11.14
C LYS A 199 -1.78 -7.51 -10.45
N GLY A 200 -1.61 -7.79 -9.17
CA GLY A 200 -0.41 -7.40 -8.43
C GLY A 200 -0.66 -7.24 -6.94
N VAL A 201 0.20 -6.45 -6.32
CA VAL A 201 0.22 -6.20 -4.87
C VAL A 201 0.54 -4.75 -4.56
N ILE A 202 -0.09 -4.18 -3.51
CA ILE A 202 0.40 -2.97 -2.86
C ILE A 202 1.15 -3.43 -1.61
N SER A 203 2.46 -3.52 -1.75
CA SER A 203 3.41 -4.26 -0.94
C SER A 203 4.00 -3.46 0.22
N VAL A 204 4.30 -4.14 1.32
CA VAL A 204 5.15 -3.65 2.41
C VAL A 204 6.62 -4.04 2.15
N ILE A 205 6.88 -5.31 1.79
CA ILE A 205 8.27 -5.80 1.61
C ILE A 205 8.97 -5.15 0.43
N ALA A 206 8.25 -4.59 -0.55
CA ALA A 206 8.86 -3.84 -1.64
C ALA A 206 9.68 -2.63 -1.16
N ASN A 207 9.46 -2.10 0.06
CA ASN A 207 10.34 -1.09 0.65
C ASN A 207 11.79 -1.57 0.80
N ILE A 208 12.01 -2.87 1.06
CA ILE A 208 13.34 -3.45 1.32
C ILE A 208 13.86 -4.33 0.19
N VAL A 209 12.98 -4.97 -0.59
CA VAL A 209 13.32 -5.87 -1.71
C VAL A 209 12.46 -5.57 -2.95
N PRO A 210 12.51 -4.33 -3.48
CA PRO A 210 11.66 -3.93 -4.60
C PRO A 210 11.86 -4.78 -5.84
N LYS A 211 13.12 -5.11 -6.17
CA LYS A 211 13.43 -5.90 -7.35
C LYS A 211 12.83 -7.31 -7.31
N ASP A 212 13.06 -8.06 -6.24
CA ASP A 212 12.53 -9.42 -6.13
C ASP A 212 10.99 -9.42 -6.10
N SER A 213 10.38 -8.40 -5.48
CA SER A 213 8.93 -8.21 -5.47
C SER A 213 8.38 -7.94 -6.87
N ALA A 214 9.04 -7.10 -7.65
CA ALA A 214 8.68 -6.80 -9.03
C ALA A 214 8.91 -8.02 -9.94
N ASP A 215 10.06 -8.68 -9.82
CA ASP A 215 10.42 -9.86 -10.61
C ASP A 215 9.45 -11.03 -10.37
N MET A 216 8.93 -11.20 -9.14
CA MET A 216 7.95 -12.24 -8.84
C MET A 216 6.64 -12.03 -9.61
N VAL A 217 6.10 -10.80 -9.60
CA VAL A 217 4.86 -10.48 -10.31
C VAL A 217 5.08 -10.55 -11.81
N LYS A 218 6.23 -10.06 -12.29
CA LYS A 218 6.59 -10.14 -13.71
C LYS A 218 6.73 -11.59 -14.19
N ALA A 219 7.39 -12.47 -13.43
CA ALA A 219 7.49 -13.89 -13.78
C ALA A 219 6.11 -14.54 -13.94
N TRP A 220 5.15 -14.19 -13.06
CA TRP A 220 3.76 -14.64 -13.19
C TRP A 220 3.11 -14.09 -14.48
N GLU A 221 3.26 -12.80 -14.79
CA GLU A 221 2.73 -12.18 -16.02
C GLU A 221 3.32 -12.85 -17.28
N ASP A 222 4.62 -13.16 -17.25
CA ASP A 222 5.35 -13.82 -18.33
C ASP A 222 5.05 -15.34 -18.41
N ARG A 223 4.18 -15.86 -17.52
CA ARG A 223 3.81 -17.27 -17.40
C ARG A 223 4.96 -18.21 -16.96
N ASP A 224 6.02 -17.68 -16.40
CA ASP A 224 7.06 -18.46 -15.73
C ASP A 224 6.63 -18.76 -14.28
N ILE A 225 5.72 -19.72 -14.18
CA ILE A 225 5.14 -20.12 -12.88
C ILE A 225 6.19 -20.68 -11.93
N SER A 226 7.21 -21.36 -12.47
CA SER A 226 8.31 -21.92 -11.67
C SER A 226 9.11 -20.81 -11.00
N LYS A 227 9.48 -19.78 -11.74
CA LYS A 227 10.19 -18.61 -11.24
C LYS A 227 9.36 -17.78 -10.27
N ALA A 228 8.09 -17.57 -10.58
CA ALA A 228 7.16 -16.87 -9.70
C ALA A 228 7.04 -17.58 -8.34
N LYS A 229 6.93 -18.92 -8.32
CA LYS A 229 6.90 -19.70 -7.08
C LYS A 229 8.22 -19.67 -6.32
N GLU A 230 9.36 -19.79 -6.99
CA GLU A 230 10.69 -19.67 -6.39
C GLU A 230 10.83 -18.34 -5.64
N LEU A 231 10.52 -17.22 -6.32
CA LEU A 231 10.59 -15.89 -5.74
C LEU A 231 9.57 -15.69 -4.60
N PHE A 232 8.36 -16.20 -4.75
CA PHE A 232 7.35 -16.15 -3.68
C PHE A 232 7.85 -16.80 -2.39
N TYR A 233 8.40 -18.03 -2.47
CA TYR A 233 8.92 -18.71 -1.30
C TYR A 233 10.21 -18.08 -0.75
N LYS A 234 11.04 -17.47 -1.61
CA LYS A 234 12.19 -16.66 -1.18
C LYS A 234 11.73 -15.44 -0.36
N LEU A 235 10.64 -14.76 -0.78
CA LEU A 235 10.09 -13.56 -0.15
C LEU A 235 9.26 -13.86 1.11
N LEU A 236 8.73 -15.08 1.24
CA LEU A 236 7.77 -15.42 2.29
C LEU A 236 8.27 -15.17 3.72
N PRO A 237 9.53 -15.49 4.11
CA PRO A 237 10.05 -15.18 5.44
C PRO A 237 10.07 -13.67 5.72
N LEU A 238 10.42 -12.84 4.73
CA LEU A 238 10.38 -11.38 4.87
C LEU A 238 8.95 -10.89 5.04
N SER A 239 8.01 -11.39 4.21
CA SER A 239 6.59 -11.03 4.31
C SER A 239 6.02 -11.30 5.70
N GLN A 240 6.37 -12.44 6.30
CA GLN A 240 5.96 -12.79 7.66
C GLN A 240 6.64 -11.91 8.72
N ALA A 241 7.92 -11.59 8.54
CA ALA A 241 8.67 -10.78 9.48
C ALA A 241 8.16 -9.33 9.57
N MET A 242 7.57 -8.80 8.50
CA MET A 242 6.95 -7.45 8.50
C MET A 242 5.74 -7.32 9.42
N PHE A 243 5.28 -8.43 10.00
CA PHE A 243 4.15 -8.48 10.93
C PHE A 243 4.50 -9.09 12.29
N TYR A 244 5.79 -9.15 12.66
CA TYR A 244 6.21 -9.49 14.02
C TYR A 244 5.71 -8.46 15.04
N GLU A 245 5.54 -7.22 14.61
CA GLU A 245 4.82 -6.15 15.29
C GLU A 245 3.97 -5.39 14.27
N SER A 246 3.20 -4.40 14.72
CA SER A 246 2.35 -3.61 13.82
C SER A 246 3.17 -2.95 12.72
N ASN A 247 2.81 -3.16 11.46
CA ASN A 247 3.34 -2.38 10.34
C ASN A 247 3.01 -0.88 10.53
N PRO A 248 3.98 0.06 10.40
CA PRO A 248 5.29 -0.07 9.73
C PRO A 248 6.50 -0.33 10.65
N ILE A 249 6.33 -0.73 11.91
CA ILE A 249 7.45 -0.90 12.84
C ILE A 249 8.54 -1.85 12.25
N PRO A 250 8.21 -3.08 11.76
CA PRO A 250 9.24 -3.97 11.24
C PRO A 250 9.89 -3.47 9.95
N VAL A 251 9.15 -2.89 9.03
CA VAL A 251 9.73 -2.42 7.76
C VAL A 251 10.64 -1.22 7.95
N LYS A 252 10.29 -0.27 8.82
CA LYS A 252 11.17 0.86 9.16
C LYS A 252 12.41 0.40 9.94
N THR A 253 12.25 -0.55 10.86
CA THR A 253 13.39 -1.19 11.54
C THR A 253 14.31 -1.89 10.53
N SER A 254 13.75 -2.58 9.53
CA SER A 254 14.54 -3.21 8.46
C SER A 254 15.35 -2.20 7.67
N LEU A 255 14.72 -1.13 7.20
CA LEU A 255 15.39 -0.06 6.46
C LEU A 255 16.50 0.61 7.30
N SER A 256 16.27 0.79 8.60
CA SER A 256 17.28 1.32 9.52
C SER A 256 18.46 0.34 9.69
N LEU A 257 18.20 -0.97 9.85
CA LEU A 257 19.26 -1.98 9.91
C LEU A 257 20.06 -2.07 8.60
N MET A 258 19.43 -1.78 7.47
CA MET A 258 20.07 -1.67 6.15
C MET A 258 20.83 -0.34 5.95
N GLY A 259 20.78 0.59 6.92
CA GLY A 259 21.42 1.91 6.85
C GLY A 259 20.76 2.86 5.86
N ARG A 260 19.48 2.67 5.53
CA ARG A 260 18.76 3.49 4.54
C ARG A 260 17.96 4.64 5.15
N ILE A 261 17.53 4.53 6.41
CA ILE A 261 16.79 5.57 7.13
C ILE A 261 17.27 5.62 8.59
N ASP A 262 16.97 6.69 9.30
CA ASP A 262 17.23 6.81 10.75
C ASP A 262 16.47 5.74 11.56
N GLY A 263 15.25 5.41 11.15
CA GLY A 263 14.38 4.44 11.85
C GLY A 263 13.44 5.09 12.86
N GLU A 264 13.42 6.42 12.95
CA GLU A 264 12.47 7.16 13.78
C GLU A 264 11.01 6.90 13.37
N MET A 265 10.14 6.77 14.38
CA MET A 265 8.69 6.62 14.23
C MET A 265 7.97 7.63 15.11
N ARG A 266 6.77 8.01 14.75
CA ARG A 266 5.94 8.90 15.56
C ARG A 266 5.01 8.12 16.48
N LEU A 267 4.86 8.55 17.71
CA LEU A 267 3.88 7.98 18.61
C LEU A 267 2.46 8.03 17.98
N PRO A 268 1.63 7.01 18.19
CA PRO A 268 1.75 5.95 19.20
C PRO A 268 2.66 4.76 18.80
N LEU A 269 3.27 4.77 17.60
CA LEU A 269 4.24 3.76 17.23
C LEU A 269 5.54 3.98 18.00
N ALA A 270 6.08 2.89 18.55
CA ALA A 270 7.31 2.89 19.33
C ALA A 270 8.38 2.00 18.63
N PRO A 271 9.66 2.18 19.00
CA PRO A 271 10.71 1.29 18.49
C PRO A 271 10.40 -0.18 18.75
N MET A 272 10.78 -1.04 17.80
CA MET A 272 10.60 -2.48 17.88
C MET A 272 11.26 -3.07 19.15
N SER A 273 10.59 -4.02 19.79
CA SER A 273 11.15 -4.73 20.95
C SER A 273 12.46 -5.42 20.59
N SER A 274 13.40 -5.51 21.56
CA SER A 274 14.73 -6.12 21.32
C SER A 274 14.61 -7.55 20.78
N THR A 275 13.74 -8.36 21.37
CA THR A 275 13.51 -9.76 20.94
C THR A 275 13.05 -9.84 19.49
N ASN A 276 12.07 -9.02 19.08
CA ASN A 276 11.59 -9.04 17.69
C ASN A 276 12.59 -8.42 16.74
N ARG A 277 13.36 -7.40 17.18
CA ARG A 277 14.43 -6.80 16.39
C ARG A 277 15.56 -7.81 16.09
N GLU A 278 15.94 -8.64 17.05
CA GLU A 278 16.92 -9.73 16.83
C GLU A 278 16.38 -10.78 15.86
N ARG A 279 15.11 -11.20 15.99
CA ARG A 279 14.47 -12.12 15.05
C ARG A 279 14.40 -11.55 13.64
N LEU A 280 14.05 -10.28 13.51
CA LEU A 280 14.01 -9.58 12.23
C LEU A 280 15.40 -9.48 11.60
N ALA A 281 16.43 -9.08 12.38
CA ALA A 281 17.80 -9.00 11.92
C ALA A 281 18.31 -10.37 11.39
N LYS A 282 17.94 -11.47 12.05
CA LYS A 282 18.26 -12.82 11.54
C LYS A 282 17.63 -13.06 10.16
N VAL A 283 16.35 -12.73 9.97
CA VAL A 283 15.66 -12.92 8.68
C VAL A 283 16.31 -12.06 7.59
N LEU A 284 16.68 -10.80 7.90
CA LEU A 284 17.36 -9.91 6.96
C LEU A 284 18.74 -10.45 6.58
N LYS A 285 19.50 -10.99 7.54
CA LYS A 285 20.80 -11.61 7.31
C LYS A 285 20.68 -12.88 6.47
N ASP A 286 19.72 -13.76 6.81
CA ASP A 286 19.48 -15.00 6.06
C ASP A 286 19.08 -14.70 4.60
N TYR A 287 18.45 -13.55 4.35
CA TYR A 287 18.13 -13.07 3.00
C TYR A 287 19.31 -12.39 2.29
N GLY A 288 20.31 -11.90 3.02
CA GLY A 288 21.46 -11.17 2.49
C GLY A 288 21.26 -9.66 2.35
N LEU A 289 20.43 -9.06 3.21
CA LEU A 289 20.16 -7.60 3.22
C LEU A 289 21.05 -6.83 4.20
N ILE A 290 21.64 -7.50 5.20
CA ILE A 290 22.56 -6.95 6.19
C ILE A 290 23.70 -7.92 6.46
#